data_e94d232b7c6b5b329832f69166754cc9
#
_entry.id   e94d232b7c6b5b329832f69166754cc9
#
_cell.length_a   1.000
_cell.length_b   1.000
_cell.length_c   1.000
_cell.angle_alpha   90.00
_cell.angle_beta   90.00
_cell.angle_gamma   90.00
#
_symmetry.space_group_name_H-M   'P 1'
#
loop_
_entity.id
_entity.type
_entity.pdbx_description
1 polymer ?
#
loop_
_entity_poly.entity_id
_entity_poly.type
_entity_poly.pdbx_seq_one_letter_code
_entity_poly.pdbx_strand_id
1 'polypeptide(L)'
;MEPNRTIRVPRKIWLAVALVVLGVLVLAQNSTVLVPQMTSYALVNQRTIAVRVGVAPCSWTRVTDVSETPTEVRVKVETLPCPIPGPGTAALAVRELTLSLAADLGARVVEDATGQAVPSR
;
A
#
# COMPACT_ATOMS: atom_id res chain seq x y z
N MET A 1 2.80 -57.87 12.71
CA MET A 1 2.10 -56.77 12.01
C MET A 1 1.72 -55.74 13.03
N GLU A 2 2.33 -54.60 12.95
CA GLU A 2 1.96 -53.54 13.86
C GLU A 2 0.63 -52.90 13.45
N PRO A 3 -0.33 -52.78 14.37
CA PRO A 3 -1.53 -52.04 14.08
C PRO A 3 -1.18 -50.56 13.86
N ASN A 4 -1.79 -49.98 12.89
CA ASN A 4 -1.67 -48.53 12.64
C ASN A 4 -1.88 -47.75 13.95
N ARG A 5 -0.82 -47.26 14.51
CA ARG A 5 -0.89 -46.34 15.64
C ARG A 5 -1.44 -45.02 15.13
N THR A 6 -2.72 -44.86 15.32
CA THR A 6 -3.31 -43.53 15.13
C THR A 6 -2.76 -42.63 16.23
N ILE A 7 -1.83 -41.76 15.89
CA ILE A 7 -1.33 -40.76 16.82
C ILE A 7 -2.47 -39.75 17.04
N ARG A 8 -3.14 -39.89 18.18
CA ARG A 8 -4.11 -38.86 18.60
C ARG A 8 -3.32 -37.71 19.17
N VAL A 9 -3.29 -36.62 18.42
CA VAL A 9 -2.71 -35.36 18.91
C VAL A 9 -3.63 -34.84 20.03
N PRO A 10 -3.10 -34.57 21.24
CA PRO A 10 -3.91 -34.03 22.33
C PRO A 10 -4.59 -32.72 21.94
N ARG A 11 -5.82 -32.53 22.38
CA ARG A 11 -6.59 -31.29 22.13
C ARG A 11 -5.84 -30.03 22.52
N LYS A 12 -5.02 -30.10 23.58
CA LYS A 12 -4.18 -28.99 24.04
C LYS A 12 -3.15 -28.52 23.03
N ILE A 13 -2.59 -29.45 22.25
CA ILE A 13 -1.60 -29.11 21.19
C ILE A 13 -2.29 -28.39 20.02
N TRP A 14 -3.48 -28.80 19.64
CA TRP A 14 -4.24 -28.12 18.60
C TRP A 14 -4.61 -26.69 18.99
N LEU A 15 -5.01 -26.45 20.24
CA LEU A 15 -5.29 -25.11 20.74
C LEU A 15 -4.04 -24.22 20.74
N ALA A 16 -2.88 -24.76 21.14
CA ALA A 16 -1.62 -24.00 21.10
C ALA A 16 -1.24 -23.63 19.68
N VAL A 17 -1.35 -24.52 18.72
CA VAL A 17 -1.08 -24.26 17.29
C VAL A 17 -2.04 -23.21 16.76
N ALA A 18 -3.33 -23.29 17.06
CA ALA A 18 -4.32 -22.32 16.62
C ALA A 18 -4.03 -20.91 17.16
N LEU A 19 -3.60 -20.79 18.43
CA LEU A 19 -3.21 -19.51 19.03
C LEU A 19 -1.96 -18.91 18.39
N VAL A 20 -0.98 -19.74 18.06
CA VAL A 20 0.24 -19.27 17.37
C VAL A 20 -0.11 -18.77 15.96
N VAL A 21 -0.91 -19.48 15.21
CA VAL A 21 -1.36 -19.08 13.86
C VAL A 21 -2.13 -17.77 13.91
N LEU A 22 -3.05 -17.60 14.87
CA LEU A 22 -3.78 -16.35 15.08
C LEU A 22 -2.84 -15.20 15.42
N GLY A 23 -1.85 -15.41 16.30
CA GLY A 23 -0.85 -14.42 16.65
C GLY A 23 -0.03 -13.97 15.45
N VAL A 24 0.40 -14.89 14.59
CA VAL A 24 1.14 -14.57 13.35
C VAL A 24 0.27 -13.78 12.37
N LEU A 25 -1.00 -14.15 12.21
CA LEU A 25 -1.94 -13.43 11.34
C LEU A 25 -2.18 -11.99 11.82
N VAL A 26 -2.33 -11.78 13.12
CA VAL A 26 -2.51 -10.44 13.71
C VAL A 26 -1.26 -9.60 13.51
N LEU A 27 -0.08 -10.14 13.72
CA LEU A 27 1.19 -9.44 13.48
C LEU A 27 1.36 -9.10 12.00
N ALA A 28 1.01 -9.99 11.09
CA ALA A 28 1.06 -9.74 9.65
C ALA A 28 0.11 -8.61 9.23
N GLN A 29 -1.07 -8.51 9.83
CA GLN A 29 -2.01 -7.41 9.58
C GLN A 29 -1.50 -6.07 10.09
N ASN A 30 -0.82 -6.04 11.24
CA ASN A 30 -0.28 -4.83 11.83
C ASN A 30 0.96 -4.29 11.11
N SER A 31 1.64 -5.13 10.33
CA SER A 31 2.80 -4.75 9.51
C SER A 31 2.42 -4.40 8.06
N THR A 32 1.13 -4.28 7.74
CA THR A 32 0.68 -3.95 6.38
C THR A 32 1.12 -2.56 5.96
N VAL A 33 1.58 -2.47 4.73
CA VAL A 33 1.91 -1.21 4.07
C VAL A 33 0.64 -0.37 3.94
N LEU A 34 0.70 0.87 4.38
CA LEU A 34 -0.42 1.81 4.25
C LEU A 34 -0.49 2.32 2.81
N VAL A 35 -1.70 2.46 2.29
CA VAL A 35 -1.95 3.09 1.00
C VAL A 35 -2.37 4.54 1.27
N PRO A 36 -1.49 5.52 1.02
CA PRO A 36 -1.82 6.91 1.24
C PRO A 36 -2.80 7.40 0.18
N GLN A 37 -3.63 8.37 0.55
CA GLN A 37 -4.55 8.99 -0.39
C GLN A 37 -3.82 10.01 -1.26
N MET A 38 -3.94 9.87 -2.58
CA MET A 38 -3.48 10.88 -3.52
C MET A 38 -4.45 12.06 -3.53
N THR A 39 -3.93 13.25 -3.32
CA THR A 39 -4.75 14.47 -3.23
C THR A 39 -4.90 15.18 -4.57
N SER A 40 -3.84 15.20 -5.37
CA SER A 40 -3.84 15.85 -6.68
C SER A 40 -2.67 15.38 -7.53
N TYR A 41 -2.73 15.70 -8.82
CA TYR A 41 -1.58 15.55 -9.72
C TYR A 41 -1.40 16.80 -10.58
N ALA A 42 -0.20 16.97 -11.13
CA ALA A 42 0.10 18.00 -12.11
C ALA A 42 0.97 17.44 -13.22
N LEU A 43 0.82 17.96 -14.43
CA LEU A 43 1.71 17.67 -15.54
C LEU A 43 3.01 18.45 -15.36
N VAL A 44 4.13 17.73 -15.40
CA VAL A 44 5.47 18.35 -15.52
C VAL A 44 5.81 18.51 -17.01
N ASN A 45 5.52 17.48 -17.79
CA ASN A 45 5.52 17.48 -19.24
C ASN A 45 4.52 16.44 -19.76
N GLN A 46 4.43 16.22 -21.06
CA GLN A 46 3.44 15.32 -21.66
C GLN A 46 3.47 13.88 -21.13
N ARG A 47 4.63 13.41 -20.66
CA ARG A 47 4.84 12.04 -20.17
C ARG A 47 5.28 11.96 -18.72
N THR A 48 5.34 13.09 -18.03
CA THR A 48 5.78 13.13 -16.63
C THR A 48 4.72 13.83 -15.81
N ILE A 49 4.24 13.14 -14.78
CA ILE A 49 3.29 13.70 -13.83
C ILE A 49 3.89 13.74 -12.44
N ALA A 50 3.49 14.72 -11.65
CA ALA A 50 3.81 14.81 -10.24
C ALA A 50 2.54 14.60 -9.45
N VAL A 51 2.51 13.57 -8.59
CA VAL A 51 1.39 13.25 -7.71
C VAL A 51 1.69 13.72 -6.29
N ARG A 52 0.70 14.33 -5.66
CA ARG A 52 0.77 14.72 -4.26
C ARG A 52 0.02 13.72 -3.39
N VAL A 53 0.68 13.31 -2.32
CA VAL A 53 0.12 12.38 -1.34
C VAL A 53 0.24 12.96 0.07
N GLY A 54 -0.80 12.77 0.87
CA GLY A 54 -0.77 13.11 2.30
C GLY A 54 -0.22 11.95 3.10
N VAL A 55 0.88 12.16 3.81
CA VAL A 55 1.56 11.10 4.57
C VAL A 55 2.06 11.65 5.91
N ALA A 56 2.38 10.77 6.85
CA ALA A 56 3.08 11.15 8.07
C ALA A 56 4.50 11.64 7.74
N PRO A 57 5.03 12.70 8.42
CA PRO A 57 6.31 13.33 8.05
C PRO A 57 7.51 12.39 8.02
N CYS A 58 7.53 11.39 8.88
CA CYS A 58 8.62 10.43 9.00
C CYS A 58 8.45 9.17 8.13
N SER A 59 7.35 9.06 7.38
CA SER A 59 7.07 7.89 6.56
C SER A 59 7.83 7.91 5.25
N TRP A 60 8.08 6.71 4.69
CA TRP A 60 8.66 6.53 3.38
C TRP A 60 7.56 6.23 2.38
N THR A 61 7.53 6.99 1.30
CA THR A 61 6.49 6.89 0.28
C THR A 61 7.13 6.67 -1.08
N ARG A 62 6.57 5.73 -1.85
CA ARG A 62 7.05 5.43 -3.20
C ARG A 62 5.90 5.00 -4.10
N VAL A 63 6.08 5.20 -5.39
CA VAL A 63 5.22 4.60 -6.42
C VAL A 63 5.66 3.15 -6.62
N THR A 64 4.74 2.20 -6.44
CA THR A 64 5.05 0.78 -6.57
C THR A 64 4.56 0.19 -7.89
N ASP A 65 3.57 0.80 -8.52
CA ASP A 65 3.05 0.35 -9.80
C ASP A 65 2.35 1.47 -10.54
N VAL A 66 2.46 1.46 -11.86
CA VAL A 66 1.75 2.35 -12.77
C VAL A 66 1.14 1.51 -13.89
N SER A 67 -0.18 1.51 -13.97
CA SER A 67 -0.92 0.82 -15.02
C SER A 67 -1.52 1.84 -15.99
N GLU A 68 -1.21 1.69 -17.27
CA GLU A 68 -1.66 2.59 -18.32
C GLU A 68 -2.60 1.87 -19.28
N THR A 69 -3.76 2.49 -19.51
CA THR A 69 -4.73 2.06 -20.53
C THR A 69 -5.00 3.23 -21.48
N PRO A 70 -5.71 3.02 -22.61
CA PRO A 70 -6.07 4.12 -23.50
C PRO A 70 -6.93 5.21 -22.86
N THR A 71 -7.60 4.93 -21.74
CA THR A 71 -8.55 5.86 -21.09
C THR A 71 -8.10 6.33 -19.72
N GLU A 72 -7.19 5.62 -19.06
CA GLU A 72 -6.82 5.91 -17.67
C GLU A 72 -5.36 5.57 -17.36
N VAL A 73 -4.83 6.25 -16.35
CA VAL A 73 -3.54 5.94 -15.74
C VAL A 73 -3.80 5.67 -14.26
N ARG A 74 -3.56 4.45 -13.82
CA ARG A 74 -3.73 4.07 -12.42
C ARG A 74 -2.38 4.00 -11.74
N VAL A 75 -2.24 4.75 -10.65
CA VAL A 75 -1.01 4.89 -9.89
C VAL A 75 -1.20 4.24 -8.53
N LYS A 76 -0.33 3.30 -8.20
CA LYS A 76 -0.29 2.69 -6.88
C LYS A 76 0.88 3.27 -6.10
N VAL A 77 0.56 3.88 -4.96
CA VAL A 77 1.54 4.47 -4.04
C VAL A 77 1.46 3.72 -2.73
N GLU A 78 2.61 3.37 -2.18
CA GLU A 78 2.71 2.73 -0.87
C GLU A 78 3.56 3.57 0.06
N THR A 79 3.21 3.57 1.33
CA THR A 79 3.97 4.24 2.38
C THR A 79 4.28 3.27 3.49
N LEU A 80 5.52 3.32 3.99
CA LEU A 80 5.92 2.62 5.20
C LEU A 80 5.71 3.56 6.38
N PRO A 81 5.03 3.09 7.44
CA PRO A 81 4.77 3.91 8.61
C PRO A 81 6.07 4.24 9.36
N CYS A 82 6.00 5.27 10.20
CA CYS A 82 7.11 5.61 11.09
C CYS A 82 7.44 4.44 12.02
N PRO A 83 8.70 4.03 12.13
CA PRO A 83 9.08 2.91 12.99
C PRO A 83 8.91 3.22 14.48
N ILE A 84 8.97 4.50 14.87
CA ILE A 84 8.84 4.96 16.24
C ILE A 84 7.69 5.96 16.30
N PRO A 85 6.56 5.64 16.98
CA PRO A 85 5.51 6.61 17.22
C PRO A 85 6.03 7.70 18.17
N GLY A 86 5.80 8.96 17.80
CA GLY A 86 6.25 10.10 18.58
C GLY A 86 5.37 11.33 18.38
N PRO A 87 5.67 12.43 19.09
CA PRO A 87 4.96 13.69 18.90
C PRO A 87 5.11 14.15 17.44
N GLY A 88 4.00 14.53 16.81
CA GLY A 88 3.98 14.97 15.42
C GLY A 88 3.72 13.87 14.40
N THR A 89 3.62 12.61 14.81
CA THR A 89 3.24 11.51 13.88
C THR A 89 1.80 11.64 13.39
N ALA A 90 0.96 12.38 14.08
CA ALA A 90 -0.41 12.71 13.66
C ALA A 90 -0.46 13.87 12.66
N ALA A 91 0.62 14.64 12.49
CA ALA A 91 0.68 15.71 11.51
C ALA A 91 0.80 15.12 10.10
N LEU A 92 0.04 15.69 9.15
CA LEU A 92 0.14 15.29 7.74
C LEU A 92 1.16 16.17 7.04
N ALA A 93 2.04 15.53 6.27
CA ALA A 93 2.93 16.19 5.32
C ALA A 93 2.46 15.85 3.90
N VAL A 94 2.69 16.77 2.97
CA VAL A 94 2.45 16.52 1.55
C VAL A 94 3.77 16.12 0.92
N ARG A 95 3.78 14.94 0.30
CA ARG A 95 4.91 14.45 -0.51
C ARG A 95 4.54 14.53 -1.97
N GLU A 96 5.48 14.98 -2.77
CA GLU A 96 5.34 15.01 -4.22
C GLU A 96 6.22 13.92 -4.84
N LEU A 97 5.58 13.06 -5.62
CA LEU A 97 6.24 11.96 -6.30
C LEU A 97 6.12 12.18 -7.81
N THR A 98 7.26 12.17 -8.49
CA THR A 98 7.32 12.34 -9.94
C THR A 98 7.44 10.97 -10.60
N LEU A 99 6.63 10.73 -11.61
CA LEU A 99 6.65 9.47 -12.37
C LEU A 99 6.58 9.73 -13.87
N SER A 100 7.23 8.85 -14.62
CA SER A 100 7.23 8.89 -16.08
C SER A 100 6.22 7.89 -16.63
N LEU A 101 5.45 8.33 -17.63
CA LEU A 101 4.48 7.49 -18.34
C LEU A 101 5.10 6.91 -19.61
N ALA A 102 4.58 5.76 -20.05
CA ALA A 102 5.01 5.14 -21.29
C ALA A 102 4.52 5.91 -22.53
N ALA A 103 3.40 6.63 -22.40
CA ALA A 103 2.82 7.46 -23.45
C ALA A 103 2.33 8.79 -22.87
N ASP A 104 2.06 9.76 -23.72
CA ASP A 104 1.53 11.07 -23.31
C ASP A 104 0.23 10.88 -22.51
N LEU A 105 0.07 11.66 -21.43
CA LEU A 105 -1.15 11.59 -20.63
C LEU A 105 -2.39 11.91 -21.48
N GLY A 106 -2.34 12.97 -22.26
CA GLY A 106 -3.47 13.37 -23.09
C GLY A 106 -4.74 13.60 -22.29
N ALA A 107 -5.84 13.04 -22.77
CA ALA A 107 -7.15 13.12 -22.12
C ALA A 107 -7.40 11.98 -21.11
N ARG A 108 -6.41 11.15 -20.84
CA ARG A 108 -6.57 10.04 -19.89
C ARG A 108 -6.77 10.56 -18.47
N VAL A 109 -7.59 9.85 -17.69
CA VAL A 109 -7.86 10.15 -16.28
C VAL A 109 -6.79 9.50 -15.42
N VAL A 110 -6.27 10.25 -14.45
CA VAL A 110 -5.36 9.70 -13.44
C VAL A 110 -6.18 9.19 -12.28
N GLU A 111 -5.96 7.93 -11.89
CA GLU A 111 -6.69 7.26 -10.83
C GLU A 111 -5.72 6.73 -9.77
N ASP A 112 -6.21 6.60 -8.55
CA ASP A 112 -5.49 5.88 -7.49
C ASP A 112 -5.66 4.35 -7.63
N ALA A 113 -5.05 3.58 -6.73
CA ALA A 113 -5.12 2.12 -6.77
C ALA A 113 -6.54 1.56 -6.58
N THR A 114 -7.47 2.35 -6.02
CA THR A 114 -8.87 1.96 -5.83
C THR A 114 -9.74 2.27 -7.05
N GLY A 115 -9.21 2.97 -8.06
CA GLY A 115 -9.95 3.41 -9.23
C GLY A 115 -10.62 4.76 -9.09
N GLN A 116 -10.36 5.47 -7.99
CA GLN A 116 -10.90 6.81 -7.78
C GLN A 116 -10.08 7.84 -8.55
N ALA A 117 -10.76 8.72 -9.29
CA ALA A 117 -10.11 9.79 -10.02
C ALA A 117 -9.40 10.78 -9.10
N VAL A 118 -8.18 11.14 -9.47
CA VAL A 118 -7.36 12.13 -8.77
C VAL A 118 -7.52 13.48 -9.47
N PRO A 119 -7.84 14.55 -8.74
CA PRO A 119 -8.01 15.87 -9.37
C PRO A 119 -6.69 16.43 -9.89
N SER A 120 -6.77 17.12 -11.02
CA SER A 120 -5.67 17.89 -11.59
C SER A 120 -5.51 19.21 -10.86
N ARG A 121 -4.27 19.62 -10.66
CA ARG A 121 -3.92 20.95 -10.15
C ARG A 121 -3.92 21.99 -11.26
#